data_0e24c3075c6907101df71f543227f091
#
_entry.id   0e24c3075c6907101df71f543227f091
#
_cell.length_a   1.000
_cell.length_b   1.000
_cell.length_c   1.000
_cell.angle_alpha   90.00
_cell.angle_beta   90.00
_cell.angle_gamma   90.00
#
_symmetry.space_group_name_H-M   'P 1'
#
loop_
_entity.id
_entity.type
_entity.pdbx_description
1 polymer ?
#
loop_
_entity_poly.entity_id
_entity_poly.type
_entity_poly.pdbx_seq_one_letter_code
_entity_poly.pdbx_strand_id
1 'polypeptide(L)'
;MNTVKQRTFKFIISSQYFLYFGVLGIFLPYFNLYCYHLGFSGLQIGGMSALRSVALVVFPLIWGALADRFHIRRPIYILCNFVSTCLWVLYLFTSEFWPMLVITAFYGMFYAPIISFLEAVTMDVLGQEKKSY
;
A
#
# COMPACT_ATOMS: atom_id res chain seq x y z
N MET A 1 -26.03 -14.82 2.55
CA MET A 1 -25.38 -13.93 3.53
C MET A 1 -26.36 -12.82 3.87
N ASN A 2 -26.58 -12.50 5.13
CA ASN A 2 -27.58 -11.50 5.52
C ASN A 2 -27.22 -10.11 4.94
N THR A 3 -28.23 -9.40 4.42
CA THR A 3 -28.11 -8.06 3.82
C THR A 3 -27.36 -7.06 4.71
N VAL A 4 -27.52 -7.16 6.03
CA VAL A 4 -26.83 -6.33 7.02
C VAL A 4 -25.32 -6.59 7.00
N LYS A 5 -24.89 -7.86 6.96
CA LYS A 5 -23.47 -8.24 6.92
C LYS A 5 -22.79 -7.77 5.63
N GLN A 6 -23.50 -7.82 4.53
CA GLN A 6 -23.01 -7.35 3.22
C GLN A 6 -22.86 -5.83 3.18
N ARG A 7 -23.81 -5.10 3.78
CA ARG A 7 -23.75 -3.64 3.88
C ARG A 7 -22.59 -3.16 4.75
N THR A 8 -22.36 -3.82 5.89
CA THR A 8 -21.22 -3.56 6.77
C THR A 8 -19.89 -3.82 6.06
N PHE A 9 -19.81 -4.92 5.30
CA PHE A 9 -18.59 -5.27 4.58
C PHE A 9 -18.25 -4.25 3.47
N LYS A 10 -19.26 -3.79 2.71
CA LYS A 10 -19.10 -2.72 1.72
C LYS A 10 -18.61 -1.41 2.37
N PHE A 11 -19.15 -1.07 3.54
CA PHE A 11 -18.72 0.12 4.28
C PHE A 11 -17.26 0.01 4.72
N ILE A 12 -16.82 -1.15 5.20
CA ILE A 12 -15.42 -1.41 5.59
C ILE A 12 -14.49 -1.26 4.39
N ILE A 13 -14.84 -1.83 3.23
CA ILE A 13 -14.05 -1.71 2.01
C ILE A 13 -13.95 -0.24 1.57
N SER A 14 -15.07 0.49 1.54
CA SER A 14 -15.09 1.90 1.16
C SER A 14 -14.23 2.76 2.09
N SER A 15 -14.28 2.50 3.39
CA SER A 15 -13.45 3.18 4.38
C SER A 15 -11.96 2.89 4.15
N GLN A 16 -11.62 1.66 3.80
CA GLN A 16 -10.24 1.26 3.50
C GLN A 16 -9.70 1.98 2.26
N TYR A 17 -10.50 2.09 1.19
CA TYR A 17 -10.14 2.89 0.01
C TYR A 17 -9.96 4.36 0.35
N PHE A 18 -10.88 4.92 1.12
CA PHE A 18 -10.80 6.31 1.53
C PHE A 18 -9.52 6.61 2.32
N LEU A 19 -9.19 5.75 3.30
CA LEU A 19 -7.96 5.89 4.07
C LEU A 19 -6.71 5.72 3.22
N TYR A 20 -6.69 4.73 2.32
CA TYR A 20 -5.56 4.47 1.44
C TYR A 20 -5.25 5.67 0.54
N PHE A 21 -6.25 6.17 -0.18
CA PHE A 21 -6.07 7.32 -1.07
C PHE A 21 -5.91 8.64 -0.32
N GLY A 22 -6.52 8.77 0.85
CA GLY A 22 -6.30 9.91 1.74
C GLY A 22 -4.85 10.02 2.20
N VAL A 23 -4.28 8.93 2.65
CA VAL A 23 -2.85 8.85 3.01
C VAL A 23 -1.96 9.16 1.82
N LEU A 24 -2.24 8.58 0.64
CA LEU A 24 -1.49 8.88 -0.58
C LEU A 24 -1.55 10.35 -0.96
N GLY A 25 -2.72 10.96 -0.93
CA GLY A 25 -2.92 12.36 -1.29
C GLY A 25 -2.15 13.33 -0.39
N ILE A 26 -1.98 12.98 0.88
CA ILE A 26 -1.17 13.75 1.82
C ILE A 26 0.31 13.40 1.64
N PHE A 27 0.64 12.13 1.58
CA PHE A 27 2.02 11.64 1.56
C PHE A 27 2.80 12.14 0.35
N LEU A 28 2.24 12.07 -0.86
CA LEU A 28 2.96 12.38 -2.09
C LEU A 28 3.55 13.80 -2.12
N PRO A 29 2.78 14.86 -1.90
CA PRO A 29 3.33 16.22 -1.92
C PRO A 29 4.21 16.52 -0.71
N TYR A 30 3.80 16.10 0.48
CA TYR A 30 4.51 16.45 1.70
C TYR A 30 5.80 15.66 1.90
N PHE A 31 5.88 14.42 1.45
CA PHE A 31 7.11 13.64 1.52
C PHE A 31 8.25 14.25 0.67
N ASN A 32 7.94 14.67 -0.54
CA ASN A 32 8.93 15.31 -1.39
C ASN A 32 9.39 16.66 -0.82
N LEU A 33 8.46 17.43 -0.25
CA LEU A 33 8.77 18.68 0.43
C LEU A 33 9.63 18.45 1.69
N TYR A 34 9.32 17.41 2.45
CA TYR A 34 10.11 17.00 3.61
C TYR A 34 11.55 16.64 3.22
N CYS A 35 11.73 15.85 2.17
CA CYS A 35 13.05 15.51 1.64
C CYS A 35 13.82 16.76 1.17
N TYR A 36 13.14 17.72 0.56
CA TYR A 36 13.74 19.00 0.18
C TYR A 36 14.21 19.78 1.39
N HIS A 37 13.45 19.85 2.46
CA HIS A 37 13.85 20.51 3.71
C HIS A 37 15.01 19.82 4.43
N LEU A 38 15.20 18.52 4.23
CA LEU A 38 16.36 17.76 4.71
C LEU A 38 17.63 18.06 3.90
N GLY A 39 17.53 18.85 2.83
CA GLY A 39 18.65 19.22 1.98
C GLY A 39 18.96 18.20 0.88
N PHE A 40 18.03 17.31 0.55
CA PHE A 40 18.22 16.36 -0.54
C PHE A 40 18.17 17.08 -1.89
N SER A 41 19.06 16.65 -2.81
CA SER A 41 19.05 17.16 -4.18
C SER A 41 17.82 16.68 -4.95
N GLY A 42 17.45 17.42 -6.02
CA GLY A 42 16.36 16.99 -6.90
C GLY A 42 16.57 15.60 -7.51
N LEU A 43 17.83 15.23 -7.77
CA LEU A 43 18.20 13.90 -8.26
C LEU A 43 17.91 12.82 -7.20
N GLN A 44 18.21 13.06 -5.94
CA GLN A 44 17.96 12.15 -4.84
C GLN A 44 16.46 11.97 -4.62
N ILE A 45 15.68 13.04 -4.60
CA ILE A 45 14.22 13.01 -4.46
C ILE A 45 13.58 12.28 -5.66
N GLY A 46 14.05 12.57 -6.87
CA GLY A 46 13.62 11.89 -8.10
C GLY A 46 13.95 10.40 -8.09
N GLY A 47 15.12 10.01 -7.60
CA GLY A 47 15.52 8.61 -7.43
C GLY A 47 14.64 7.84 -6.46
N MET A 48 14.28 8.44 -5.32
CA MET A 48 13.34 7.84 -4.34
C MET A 48 11.95 7.70 -4.92
N SER A 49 11.48 8.69 -5.68
CA SER A 49 10.18 8.64 -6.35
C SER A 49 10.14 7.56 -7.44
N ALA A 50 11.20 7.43 -8.22
CA ALA A 50 11.34 6.39 -9.24
C ALA A 50 11.35 4.99 -8.62
N LEU A 51 12.12 4.80 -7.54
CA LEU A 51 12.16 3.54 -6.79
C LEU A 51 10.77 3.13 -6.28
N ARG A 52 10.02 4.08 -5.74
CA ARG A 52 8.65 3.85 -5.29
C ARG A 52 7.73 3.48 -6.46
N SER A 53 7.84 4.16 -7.60
CA SER A 53 7.04 3.87 -8.79
C SER A 53 7.30 2.47 -9.34
N VAL A 54 8.55 2.05 -9.38
CA VAL A 54 8.94 0.68 -9.76
C VAL A 54 8.36 -0.34 -8.76
N ALA A 55 8.44 -0.05 -7.47
CA ALA A 55 7.88 -0.91 -6.43
C ALA A 55 6.37 -1.11 -6.59
N LEU A 56 5.62 -0.06 -6.94
CA LEU A 56 4.18 -0.12 -7.18
C LEU A 56 3.77 -1.03 -8.35
N VAL A 57 4.66 -1.27 -9.29
CA VAL A 57 4.42 -2.16 -10.44
C VAL A 57 4.88 -3.58 -10.15
N VAL A 58 6.08 -3.75 -9.61
CA VAL A 58 6.74 -5.05 -9.47
C VAL A 58 6.20 -5.86 -8.31
N PHE A 59 6.08 -5.26 -7.12
CA PHE A 59 5.75 -6.01 -5.92
C PHE A 59 4.31 -6.54 -5.85
N PRO A 60 3.27 -5.87 -6.37
CA PRO A 60 1.95 -6.47 -6.45
C PRO A 60 1.91 -7.77 -7.26
N LEU A 61 2.70 -7.86 -8.33
CA LEU A 61 2.81 -9.07 -9.14
C LEU A 61 3.44 -10.22 -8.35
N ILE A 62 4.52 -9.94 -7.62
CA ILE A 62 5.24 -10.94 -6.81
C ILE A 62 4.36 -11.43 -5.66
N TRP A 63 3.77 -10.52 -4.90
CA TRP A 63 2.91 -10.85 -3.77
C TRP A 63 1.59 -11.52 -4.21
N GLY A 64 1.03 -11.09 -5.35
CA GLY A 64 -0.14 -11.71 -5.94
C GLY A 64 0.12 -13.16 -6.32
N ALA A 65 1.21 -13.43 -7.03
CA ALA A 65 1.61 -14.78 -7.40
C ALA A 65 1.87 -15.67 -6.15
N LEU A 66 2.52 -15.11 -5.13
CA LEU A 66 2.79 -15.80 -3.87
C LEU A 66 1.49 -16.12 -3.10
N ALA A 67 0.59 -15.15 -3.01
CA ALA A 67 -0.69 -15.31 -2.34
C ALA A 67 -1.59 -16.34 -3.03
N ASP A 68 -1.58 -16.38 -4.36
CA ASP A 68 -2.36 -17.34 -5.14
C ASP A 68 -1.78 -18.75 -5.03
N ARG A 69 -0.46 -18.88 -5.04
CA ARG A 69 0.23 -20.18 -4.91
C ARG A 69 -0.05 -20.84 -3.56
N PHE A 70 -0.06 -20.09 -2.47
CA PHE A 70 -0.22 -20.61 -1.11
C PHE A 70 -1.63 -20.43 -0.54
N HIS A 71 -2.56 -19.77 -1.27
CA HIS A 71 -3.93 -19.47 -0.83
C HIS A 71 -4.00 -18.69 0.50
N ILE A 72 -3.03 -17.79 0.73
CA ILE A 72 -2.84 -17.05 1.98
C ILE A 72 -3.02 -15.53 1.80
N ARG A 73 -4.04 -15.11 1.05
CA ARG A 73 -4.29 -13.68 0.78
C ARG A 73 -4.52 -12.85 2.04
N ARG A 74 -5.32 -13.35 2.99
CA ARG A 74 -5.62 -12.64 4.24
C ARG A 74 -4.40 -12.38 5.12
N PRO A 75 -3.58 -13.40 5.47
CA PRO A 75 -2.39 -13.18 6.28
C PRO A 75 -1.40 -12.23 5.64
N ILE A 76 -1.20 -12.34 4.33
CA ILE A 76 -0.30 -11.43 3.58
C ILE A 76 -0.81 -9.99 3.62
N TYR A 77 -2.10 -9.77 3.43
CA TYR A 77 -2.70 -8.44 3.51
C TYR A 77 -2.49 -7.79 4.88
N ILE A 78 -2.74 -8.52 5.96
CA ILE A 78 -2.51 -8.06 7.33
C ILE A 78 -1.04 -7.77 7.58
N LEU A 79 -0.15 -8.66 7.14
CA LEU A 79 1.30 -8.48 7.26
C LEU A 79 1.77 -7.24 6.52
N CYS A 80 1.33 -7.03 5.28
CA CYS A 80 1.71 -5.87 4.48
C CYS A 80 1.26 -4.55 5.14
N ASN A 81 0.03 -4.49 5.67
CA ASN A 81 -0.46 -3.32 6.39
C ASN A 81 0.35 -3.04 7.66
N PHE A 82 0.62 -4.07 8.45
CA PHE A 82 1.37 -3.92 9.69
C PHE A 82 2.81 -3.48 9.44
N VAL A 83 3.52 -4.17 8.55
CA VAL A 83 4.93 -3.88 8.23
C VAL A 83 5.08 -2.52 7.58
N SER A 84 4.20 -2.14 6.64
CA SER A 84 4.26 -0.83 6.00
C SER A 84 4.05 0.31 7.00
N THR A 85 3.17 0.13 7.98
CA THR A 85 2.95 1.10 9.06
C THR A 85 4.19 1.24 9.95
N CYS A 86 4.79 0.12 10.34
CA CYS A 86 6.04 0.13 11.12
C CYS A 86 7.20 0.80 10.36
N LEU A 87 7.34 0.50 9.08
CA LEU A 87 8.37 1.13 8.23
C LEU A 87 8.14 2.63 8.09
N TRP A 88 6.89 3.06 8.05
CA TRP A 88 6.57 4.49 8.00
C TRP A 88 7.05 5.24 9.23
N VAL A 89 6.94 4.63 10.41
CA VAL A 89 7.46 5.20 11.66
C VAL A 89 8.98 5.38 11.63
N LEU A 90 9.70 4.51 10.92
CA LEU A 90 11.16 4.61 10.81
C LEU A 90 11.63 5.89 10.11
N TYR A 91 10.80 6.52 9.28
CA TYR A 91 11.14 7.82 8.69
C TYR A 91 11.32 8.93 9.74
N LEU A 92 10.69 8.80 10.91
CA LEU A 92 10.84 9.76 12.01
C LEU A 92 12.23 9.73 12.65
N PHE A 93 12.91 8.59 12.55
CA PHE A 93 14.23 8.38 13.18
C PHE A 93 15.40 8.57 12.23
N THR A 94 15.12 8.89 10.96
CA THR A 94 16.14 8.93 9.91
C THR A 94 16.01 10.22 9.12
N SER A 95 17.14 10.92 8.98
CA SER A 95 17.24 12.16 8.18
C SER A 95 18.30 12.09 7.08
N GLU A 96 18.99 10.95 6.95
CA GLU A 96 20.01 10.72 5.94
C GLU A 96 19.44 10.04 4.69
N PHE A 97 20.02 10.33 3.52
CA PHE A 97 19.54 9.81 2.23
C PHE A 97 19.59 8.28 2.14
N TRP A 98 20.72 7.67 2.47
CA TRP A 98 20.88 6.21 2.30
C TRP A 98 19.93 5.38 3.15
N PRO A 99 19.80 5.61 4.46
CA PRO A 99 18.78 4.93 5.26
C PRO A 99 17.36 5.19 4.76
N MET A 100 17.03 6.40 4.35
CA MET A 100 15.71 6.72 3.81
C MET A 100 15.44 6.01 2.48
N LEU A 101 16.45 5.85 1.63
CA LEU A 101 16.32 5.08 0.40
C LEU A 101 15.98 3.61 0.68
N VAL A 102 16.67 2.99 1.64
CA VAL A 102 16.42 1.61 2.07
C VAL A 102 15.01 1.47 2.65
N ILE A 103 14.61 2.37 3.52
CA ILE A 103 13.25 2.38 4.09
C ILE A 103 12.20 2.54 2.97
N THR A 104 12.43 3.41 2.00
CA THR A 104 11.53 3.60 0.86
C THR A 104 11.39 2.32 0.01
N ALA A 105 12.47 1.59 -0.20
CA ALA A 105 12.44 0.31 -0.92
C ALA A 105 11.58 -0.73 -0.18
N PHE A 106 11.83 -0.94 1.11
CA PHE A 106 11.05 -1.86 1.93
C PHE A 106 9.60 -1.42 2.09
N TYR A 107 9.36 -0.15 2.32
CA TYR A 107 8.01 0.42 2.39
C TYR A 107 7.23 0.16 1.09
N GLY A 108 7.83 0.44 -0.07
CA GLY A 108 7.23 0.16 -1.36
C GLY A 108 6.91 -1.32 -1.57
N MET A 109 7.80 -2.21 -1.12
CA MET A 109 7.63 -3.66 -1.20
C MET A 109 6.37 -4.14 -0.46
N PHE A 110 6.09 -3.62 0.73
CA PHE A 110 4.95 -4.04 1.54
C PHE A 110 3.71 -3.19 1.31
N TYR A 111 3.85 -1.94 0.93
CA TYR A 111 2.73 -1.03 0.68
C TYR A 111 2.05 -1.25 -0.68
N ALA A 112 2.82 -1.52 -1.72
CA ALA A 112 2.33 -1.66 -3.08
C ALA A 112 1.24 -2.75 -3.24
N PRO A 113 1.38 -3.96 -2.65
CA PRO A 113 0.37 -5.00 -2.82
C PRO A 113 -0.95 -4.74 -2.07
N ILE A 114 -1.01 -3.81 -1.13
CA ILE A 114 -2.21 -3.53 -0.33
C ILE A 114 -3.40 -3.18 -1.22
N ILE A 115 -3.21 -2.28 -2.18
CA ILE A 115 -4.29 -1.87 -3.09
C ILE A 115 -4.75 -3.03 -3.97
N SER A 116 -3.83 -3.84 -4.48
CA SER A 116 -4.14 -4.98 -5.34
C SER A 116 -4.95 -6.06 -4.60
N PHE A 117 -4.61 -6.32 -3.34
CA PHE A 117 -5.39 -7.23 -2.51
C PHE A 117 -6.78 -6.67 -2.16
N LEU A 118 -6.86 -5.37 -1.91
CA LEU A 118 -8.13 -4.70 -1.65
C LEU A 118 -9.04 -4.75 -2.88
N GLU A 119 -8.50 -4.51 -4.08
CA GLU A 119 -9.22 -4.62 -5.35
C GLU A 119 -9.70 -6.06 -5.58
N ALA A 120 -8.85 -7.05 -5.38
CA ALA A 120 -9.21 -8.45 -5.53
C ALA A 120 -10.36 -8.86 -4.60
N VAL A 121 -10.31 -8.47 -3.33
CA VAL A 121 -11.40 -8.74 -2.37
C VAL A 121 -12.69 -8.02 -2.79
N THR A 122 -12.60 -6.80 -3.26
CA THR A 122 -13.76 -6.02 -3.74
C THR A 122 -14.42 -6.71 -4.93
N MET A 123 -13.63 -7.17 -5.90
CA MET A 123 -14.13 -7.87 -7.08
C MET A 123 -14.78 -9.22 -6.72
N ASP A 124 -14.23 -9.95 -5.76
CA ASP A 124 -14.81 -11.20 -5.26
C ASP A 124 -16.19 -10.96 -4.64
N VAL A 125 -16.35 -9.90 -3.86
CA VAL A 125 -17.62 -9.53 -3.22
C VAL A 125 -18.66 -9.09 -4.26
N LEU A 126 -18.28 -8.25 -5.20
CA LEU A 126 -19.17 -7.79 -6.27
C LEU A 126 -19.55 -8.93 -7.24
N GLY A 127 -18.61 -9.85 -7.50
CA GLY A 127 -18.84 -11.02 -8.32
C GLY A 127 -19.84 -12.00 -7.71
N GLN A 128 -19.82 -12.17 -6.40
CA GLN A 128 -20.83 -12.99 -5.67
C GLN A 128 -22.21 -12.35 -5.72
N GLU A 129 -22.30 -11.04 -5.65
CA GLU A 129 -23.58 -10.31 -5.74
C GLU A 129 -24.23 -10.49 -7.13
N LYS A 130 -23.42 -10.47 -8.20
CA LYS A 130 -23.91 -10.65 -9.58
C LYS A 130 -24.39 -12.07 -9.88
N LYS A 131 -23.91 -13.07 -9.14
CA LYS A 131 -24.36 -14.47 -9.26
C LYS A 131 -25.64 -14.77 -8.47
N SER A 132 -26.08 -13.86 -7.61
CA SER A 132 -27.26 -14.02 -6.75
C SER A 132 -28.54 -13.44 -7.37
N TYR A 133 -28.46 -12.88 -8.58
CA TYR A 133 -29.57 -12.45 -9.43
C TYR A 133 -29.65 -13.35 -10.66
#